data_e2a43d0ffd621dd16f4bc5d783de0dc9
#
_entry.id   e2a43d0ffd621dd16f4bc5d783de0dc9
#
_cell.length_a   1.000
_cell.length_b   1.000
_cell.length_c   1.000
_cell.angle_alpha   90.00
_cell.angle_beta   90.00
_cell.angle_gamma   90.00
#
_symmetry.space_group_name_H-M   'P 1'
#
loop_
_entity.id
_entity.type
_entity.pdbx_description
1 polymer ?
#
loop_
_entity_poly.entity_id
_entity_poly.type
_entity_poly.pdbx_seq_one_letter_code
_entity_poly.pdbx_strand_id
1 'polypeptide(L)'
;MKRIILITTCALMTCASTFAQEEAEPKLVIKPTGRILMDAGVMHSTDETLDNQLNDGVAIPDVRIGVSATYGKWKAKIDVGYARQSLSLKDISLDYNFNKENLIRMGYFVHQFGLQSGTSSSFKFSMEEPLANQAFFNSRLIGAMYVHAGEKFHATASVFAENDAMKMTTDKLGNEAWGAMTRLVWRPLTERGKIFHIGISGAYESPRYSKN
;
A
#
# COMPACT_ATOMS: atom_id res chain seq x y z
N MET A 1 -40.38 0.52 -12.89
CA MET A 1 -39.61 -0.14 -13.94
C MET A 1 -38.20 0.43 -13.91
N LYS A 2 -37.30 -0.20 -13.18
CA LYS A 2 -35.84 -0.06 -13.33
C LYS A 2 -35.20 -1.36 -12.83
N ARG A 3 -35.26 -2.36 -13.70
CA ARG A 3 -34.38 -3.52 -13.66
C ARG A 3 -33.31 -3.18 -14.68
N ILE A 4 -32.07 -3.25 -14.34
CA ILE A 4 -30.93 -3.50 -15.24
C ILE A 4 -29.70 -3.10 -14.43
N ILE A 5 -28.81 -4.05 -14.46
CA ILE A 5 -27.36 -4.04 -14.31
C ILE A 5 -26.88 -4.60 -12.97
N LEU A 6 -26.98 -5.90 -12.88
CA LEU A 6 -26.14 -6.71 -11.99
C LEU A 6 -25.59 -7.90 -12.77
N ILE A 7 -24.96 -7.64 -13.93
CA ILE A 7 -24.29 -8.68 -14.73
C ILE A 7 -23.11 -7.99 -15.44
N THR A 8 -22.05 -7.71 -14.73
CA THR A 8 -20.81 -7.31 -15.43
C THR A 8 -19.52 -7.70 -14.67
N THR A 9 -19.60 -8.41 -13.57
CA THR A 9 -18.39 -8.75 -12.82
C THR A 9 -17.87 -10.19 -13.05
N CYS A 10 -18.59 -11.03 -13.79
CA CYS A 10 -18.15 -12.41 -14.10
C CYS A 10 -17.58 -12.62 -15.51
N ALA A 11 -17.65 -11.63 -16.40
CA ALA A 11 -17.29 -11.84 -17.82
C ALA A 11 -15.83 -11.51 -18.18
N LEU A 12 -15.00 -11.11 -17.24
CA LEU A 12 -13.59 -10.74 -17.49
C LEU A 12 -12.59 -11.89 -17.24
N MET A 13 -13.05 -13.08 -16.90
CA MET A 13 -12.16 -14.23 -16.68
C MET A 13 -12.02 -15.21 -17.85
N THR A 14 -12.67 -15.00 -18.99
CA THR A 14 -12.70 -16.02 -20.04
C THR A 14 -12.05 -15.65 -21.39
N CYS A 15 -11.32 -14.55 -21.48
CA CYS A 15 -10.64 -14.17 -22.72
C CYS A 15 -9.11 -14.09 -22.61
N ALA A 16 -8.46 -15.10 -22.05
CA ALA A 16 -7.00 -15.19 -22.10
C ALA A 16 -6.54 -16.61 -22.43
N SER A 17 -7.05 -17.18 -23.51
CA SER A 17 -6.51 -18.41 -24.05
C SER A 17 -6.34 -18.26 -25.55
N THR A 18 -5.23 -17.69 -25.97
CA THR A 18 -4.55 -17.97 -27.24
C THR A 18 -3.31 -17.11 -27.38
N PHE A 19 -2.18 -17.65 -26.93
CA PHE A 19 -0.85 -17.56 -27.57
C PHE A 19 0.05 -18.47 -26.76
N ALA A 20 0.05 -19.73 -27.17
CA ALA A 20 0.95 -20.74 -26.60
C ALA A 20 2.34 -20.53 -27.20
N GLN A 21 3.24 -19.94 -26.39
CA GLN A 21 4.63 -20.28 -26.41
C GLN A 21 4.81 -21.27 -25.27
N GLU A 22 5.45 -22.40 -25.52
CA GLU A 22 5.69 -23.52 -24.60
C GLU A 22 6.64 -23.07 -23.47
N GLU A 23 6.17 -22.17 -22.59
CA GLU A 23 6.78 -21.88 -21.31
C GLU A 23 6.31 -22.95 -20.33
N ALA A 24 7.24 -23.58 -19.61
CA ALA A 24 6.94 -24.53 -18.55
C ALA A 24 5.76 -24.03 -17.71
N GLU A 25 4.76 -24.88 -17.49
CA GLU A 25 3.54 -24.48 -16.76
C GLU A 25 3.88 -23.76 -15.46
N PRO A 26 3.32 -22.57 -15.24
CA PRO A 26 3.63 -21.79 -14.05
C PRO A 26 3.19 -22.56 -12.81
N LYS A 27 4.11 -22.75 -11.86
CA LYS A 27 3.81 -23.40 -10.58
C LYS A 27 3.24 -22.39 -9.60
N LEU A 28 2.19 -22.79 -8.89
CA LEU A 28 1.68 -22.03 -7.76
C LEU A 28 2.70 -22.08 -6.61
N VAL A 29 3.19 -20.93 -6.19
CA VAL A 29 4.09 -20.77 -5.05
C VAL A 29 3.39 -20.00 -3.95
N ILE A 30 3.15 -20.63 -2.82
CA ILE A 30 2.56 -20.01 -1.63
C ILE A 30 3.64 -19.81 -0.59
N LYS A 31 3.76 -18.60 -0.06
CA LYS A 31 4.73 -18.23 0.96
C LYS A 31 4.04 -17.55 2.13
N PRO A 32 4.19 -18.05 3.37
CA PRO A 32 3.81 -17.29 4.54
C PRO A 32 4.72 -16.06 4.66
N THR A 33 4.16 -14.98 5.13
CA THR A 33 4.85 -13.72 5.41
C THR A 33 4.53 -13.28 6.82
N GLY A 34 5.45 -12.55 7.45
CA GLY A 34 5.21 -12.03 8.78
C GLY A 34 6.36 -11.18 9.27
N ARG A 35 6.09 -10.40 10.31
CA ARG A 35 7.10 -9.63 11.02
C ARG A 35 6.61 -9.24 12.40
N ILE A 36 7.55 -8.98 13.27
CA ILE A 36 7.35 -8.37 14.58
C ILE A 36 8.30 -7.17 14.63
N LEU A 37 7.79 -5.99 14.96
CA LEU A 37 8.59 -4.83 15.32
C LEU A 37 8.58 -4.70 16.82
N MET A 38 9.74 -4.43 17.40
CA MET A 38 9.94 -4.21 18.82
C MET A 38 10.76 -2.94 18.98
N ASP A 39 10.29 -2.05 19.82
CA ASP A 39 10.93 -0.79 20.14
C ASP A 39 11.31 -0.77 21.62
N ALA A 40 12.46 -0.20 21.94
CA ALA A 40 12.87 0.10 23.29
C ALA A 40 13.44 1.52 23.34
N GLY A 41 13.10 2.27 24.37
CA GLY A 41 13.57 3.64 24.52
C GLY A 41 13.83 3.97 25.98
N VAL A 42 14.88 4.76 26.19
CA VAL A 42 15.16 5.45 27.44
C VAL A 42 15.12 6.94 27.11
N MET A 43 14.32 7.69 27.84
CA MET A 43 14.11 9.10 27.60
C MET A 43 14.55 9.89 28.83
N HIS A 44 15.35 10.91 28.61
CA HIS A 44 15.79 11.84 29.63
C HIS A 44 15.64 13.26 29.16
N SER A 45 15.06 14.12 30.00
CA SER A 45 14.98 15.56 29.77
C SER A 45 15.70 16.31 30.86
N THR A 46 16.34 17.39 30.51
CA THR A 46 16.88 18.36 31.48
C THR A 46 15.81 19.33 31.99
N ASP A 47 14.63 19.31 31.41
CA ASP A 47 13.46 20.08 31.85
C ASP A 47 12.56 19.19 32.73
N GLU A 48 12.46 19.50 34.01
CA GLU A 48 11.66 18.76 34.98
C GLU A 48 10.18 18.66 34.62
N THR A 49 9.65 19.62 33.86
CA THR A 49 8.24 19.58 33.41
C THR A 49 8.01 18.55 32.33
N LEU A 50 9.01 18.25 31.53
CA LEU A 50 8.98 17.25 30.47
C LEU A 50 9.42 15.85 30.96
N ASP A 51 10.29 15.77 31.95
CA ASP A 51 10.80 14.51 32.47
C ASP A 51 9.67 13.63 33.05
N ASN A 52 8.67 14.26 33.68
CA ASN A 52 7.48 13.57 34.15
C ASN A 52 6.50 13.09 33.04
N GLN A 53 6.69 13.53 31.79
CA GLN A 53 5.88 13.13 30.64
C GLN A 53 6.56 12.10 29.74
N LEU A 54 7.87 11.92 29.93
CA LEU A 54 8.68 10.98 29.17
C LEU A 54 8.81 9.67 29.99
N ASN A 55 8.52 8.56 29.36
CA ASN A 55 8.60 7.25 30.01
C ASN A 55 9.59 6.36 29.25
N ASP A 56 10.46 5.71 30.03
CA ASP A 56 11.26 4.61 29.53
C ASP A 56 10.38 3.39 29.28
N GLY A 57 10.70 2.61 28.28
CA GLY A 57 9.93 1.40 28.09
C GLY A 57 10.27 0.61 26.84
N VAL A 58 9.51 -0.47 26.72
CA VAL A 58 9.52 -1.35 25.53
C VAL A 58 8.12 -1.45 24.97
N ALA A 59 8.03 -1.55 23.65
CA ALA A 59 6.75 -1.66 22.96
C ALA A 59 6.84 -2.67 21.80
N ILE A 60 5.71 -3.25 21.45
CA ILE A 60 5.54 -4.03 20.21
C ILE A 60 4.55 -3.26 19.33
N PRO A 61 5.03 -2.32 18.50
CA PRO A 61 4.15 -1.43 17.75
C PRO A 61 3.43 -2.13 16.59
N ASP A 62 3.97 -3.22 16.06
CA ASP A 62 3.38 -3.88 14.91
C ASP A 62 3.76 -5.37 14.84
N VAL A 63 2.76 -6.23 14.81
CA VAL A 63 2.89 -7.64 14.49
C VAL A 63 2.08 -7.91 13.25
N ARG A 64 2.65 -8.58 12.25
CA ARG A 64 1.94 -8.94 11.02
C ARG A 64 2.10 -10.40 10.70
N ILE A 65 1.02 -10.97 10.19
CA ILE A 65 0.98 -12.30 9.60
C ILE A 65 0.27 -12.18 8.27
N GLY A 66 0.77 -12.87 7.26
CA GLY A 66 0.18 -12.84 5.95
C GLY A 66 0.57 -14.03 5.09
N VAL A 67 0.02 -14.05 3.90
CA VAL A 67 0.30 -15.03 2.87
C VAL A 67 0.45 -14.33 1.54
N SER A 68 1.43 -14.73 0.75
CA SER A 68 1.54 -14.38 -0.65
C SER A 68 1.50 -15.63 -1.53
N ALA A 69 0.73 -15.56 -2.61
CA ALA A 69 0.62 -16.60 -3.62
C ALA A 69 1.06 -16.03 -4.97
N THR A 70 1.94 -16.74 -5.67
CA THR A 70 2.43 -16.34 -7.01
C THR A 70 2.13 -17.45 -7.99
N TYR A 71 1.53 -17.09 -9.13
CA TYR A 71 1.26 -17.98 -10.25
C TYR A 71 1.52 -17.28 -11.57
N GLY A 72 2.59 -17.63 -12.26
CA GLY A 72 3.03 -16.95 -13.47
C GLY A 72 3.28 -15.45 -13.23
N LYS A 73 2.53 -14.61 -13.94
CA LYS A 73 2.60 -13.15 -13.83
C LYS A 73 1.74 -12.58 -12.69
N TRP A 74 0.91 -13.40 -12.05
CA TRP A 74 0.01 -12.99 -10.98
C TRP A 74 0.64 -13.18 -9.61
N LYS A 75 0.42 -12.22 -8.73
CA LYS A 75 0.80 -12.32 -7.32
C LYS A 75 -0.32 -11.76 -6.45
N ALA A 76 -0.88 -12.61 -5.61
CA ALA A 76 -1.83 -12.22 -4.58
C ALA A 76 -1.13 -12.08 -3.23
N LYS A 77 -1.59 -11.15 -2.40
CA LYS A 77 -1.09 -10.94 -1.03
C LYS A 77 -2.23 -10.59 -0.10
N ILE A 78 -2.21 -11.17 1.10
CA ILE A 78 -3.12 -10.83 2.20
C ILE A 78 -2.27 -10.73 3.46
N ASP A 79 -2.31 -9.56 4.12
CA ASP A 79 -1.65 -9.30 5.40
C ASP A 79 -2.68 -8.84 6.43
N VAL A 80 -2.55 -9.36 7.64
CA VAL A 80 -3.29 -8.94 8.84
C VAL A 80 -2.28 -8.45 9.87
N GLY A 81 -2.58 -7.36 10.53
CA GLY A 81 -1.72 -6.79 11.56
C GLY A 81 -2.43 -6.67 12.90
N TYR A 82 -1.67 -6.85 13.96
CA TYR A 82 -2.08 -6.60 15.32
C TYR A 82 -1.18 -5.54 15.94
N ALA A 83 -1.76 -4.44 16.36
CA ALA A 83 -1.06 -3.33 16.99
C ALA A 83 -1.97 -2.63 17.99
N ARG A 84 -1.44 -2.16 19.11
CA ARG A 84 -2.19 -1.40 20.13
C ARG A 84 -3.50 -2.10 20.54
N GLN A 85 -3.44 -3.42 20.74
CA GLN A 85 -4.57 -4.28 21.11
C GLN A 85 -5.72 -4.31 20.07
N SER A 86 -5.44 -3.94 18.84
CA SER A 86 -6.42 -3.94 17.74
C SER A 86 -5.94 -4.77 16.56
N LEU A 87 -6.83 -5.58 16.03
CA LEU A 87 -6.63 -6.32 14.79
C LEU A 87 -7.01 -5.41 13.61
N SER A 88 -6.19 -5.38 12.58
CA SER A 88 -6.44 -4.56 11.39
C SER A 88 -6.04 -5.29 10.12
N LEU A 89 -6.84 -5.13 9.08
CA LEU A 89 -6.42 -5.51 7.73
C LEU A 89 -5.27 -4.61 7.30
N LYS A 90 -4.25 -5.20 6.72
CA LYS A 90 -3.12 -4.47 6.12
C LYS A 90 -3.26 -4.52 4.60
N ASP A 91 -2.36 -5.19 3.91
CA ASP A 91 -2.42 -5.22 2.46
C ASP A 91 -3.26 -6.41 1.99
N ILE A 92 -4.24 -6.15 1.13
CA ILE A 92 -4.95 -7.14 0.34
C ILE A 92 -4.80 -6.70 -1.10
N SER A 93 -3.96 -7.37 -1.86
CA SER A 93 -3.65 -6.94 -3.22
C SER A 93 -3.51 -8.10 -4.19
N LEU A 94 -3.84 -7.82 -5.44
CA LEU A 94 -3.57 -8.64 -6.60
C LEU A 94 -2.70 -7.85 -7.57
N ASP A 95 -1.52 -8.34 -7.84
CA ASP A 95 -0.55 -7.75 -8.76
C ASP A 95 -0.52 -8.55 -10.07
N TYR A 96 -0.53 -7.87 -11.19
CA TYR A 96 -0.20 -8.43 -12.49
C TYR A 96 1.10 -7.84 -12.99
N ASN A 97 2.12 -8.67 -13.15
CA ASN A 97 3.45 -8.26 -13.60
C ASN A 97 3.53 -8.41 -15.12
N PHE A 98 3.58 -7.30 -15.86
CA PHE A 98 3.82 -7.33 -17.31
C PHE A 98 5.24 -7.85 -17.60
N ASN A 99 6.19 -7.30 -16.85
CA ASN A 99 7.60 -7.64 -16.89
C ASN A 99 8.24 -7.34 -15.51
N LYS A 100 9.58 -7.37 -15.42
CA LYS A 100 10.32 -7.14 -14.16
C LYS A 100 10.18 -5.73 -13.62
N GLU A 101 9.88 -4.75 -14.47
CA GLU A 101 9.82 -3.33 -14.10
C GLU A 101 8.40 -2.79 -14.01
N ASN A 102 7.43 -3.45 -14.63
CA ASN A 102 6.09 -2.92 -14.79
C ASN A 102 5.03 -3.86 -14.23
N LEU A 103 4.17 -3.32 -13.38
CA LEU A 103 3.03 -4.05 -12.84
C LEU A 103 1.80 -3.15 -12.64
N ILE A 104 0.64 -3.78 -12.61
CA ILE A 104 -0.58 -3.18 -12.06
C ILE A 104 -0.90 -3.91 -10.75
N ARG A 105 -1.19 -3.14 -9.72
CA ARG A 105 -1.68 -3.60 -8.42
C ARG A 105 -3.12 -3.15 -8.23
N MET A 106 -3.96 -4.05 -7.76
CA MET A 106 -5.36 -3.78 -7.41
C MET A 106 -5.66 -4.30 -6.01
N GLY A 107 -6.56 -3.62 -5.30
CA GLY A 107 -7.00 -4.04 -3.97
C GLY A 107 -6.90 -2.94 -2.92
N TYR A 108 -6.65 -3.33 -1.66
CA TYR A 108 -6.50 -2.46 -0.50
C TYR A 108 -5.04 -2.43 -0.06
N PHE A 109 -4.36 -1.32 -0.29
CA PHE A 109 -2.92 -1.17 -0.05
C PHE A 109 -2.53 0.30 0.09
N VAL A 110 -1.27 0.57 0.46
CA VAL A 110 -0.73 1.94 0.54
C VAL A 110 -0.39 2.46 -0.85
N HIS A 111 -1.06 3.52 -1.27
CA HIS A 111 -0.73 4.25 -2.48
C HIS A 111 0.50 5.13 -2.27
N GLN A 112 1.42 5.16 -3.24
CA GLN A 112 2.72 5.79 -3.07
C GLN A 112 2.64 7.29 -3.33
N PHE A 113 2.61 8.11 -2.28
CA PHE A 113 2.70 9.58 -2.40
C PHE A 113 4.13 10.08 -2.15
N GLY A 114 4.73 9.74 -1.03
CA GLY A 114 6.05 10.17 -0.64
C GLY A 114 7.06 9.03 -0.52
N LEU A 115 8.30 9.35 -0.18
CA LEU A 115 9.34 8.34 0.08
C LEU A 115 8.92 7.43 1.23
N GLN A 116 8.40 7.98 2.30
CA GLN A 116 8.03 7.24 3.51
C GLN A 116 6.84 6.30 3.26
N SER A 117 5.80 6.74 2.54
CA SER A 117 4.65 5.89 2.20
C SER A 117 5.03 4.76 1.23
N GLY A 118 5.99 4.99 0.34
CA GLY A 118 6.51 3.98 -0.58
C GLY A 118 7.51 2.99 0.04
N THR A 119 8.01 3.28 1.26
CA THR A 119 9.04 2.47 1.92
C THR A 119 8.42 1.57 2.97
N SER A 120 8.77 0.27 2.95
CA SER A 120 8.35 -0.65 4.01
C SER A 120 8.89 -0.19 5.36
N SER A 121 8.06 -0.29 6.41
CA SER A 121 8.46 0.04 7.77
C SER A 121 9.65 -0.79 8.28
N SER A 122 9.96 -1.93 7.66
CA SER A 122 11.18 -2.71 7.98
C SER A 122 12.48 -2.03 7.54
N PHE A 123 12.41 -0.97 6.74
CA PHE A 123 13.57 -0.23 6.21
C PHE A 123 13.56 1.24 6.63
N LYS A 124 12.70 1.63 7.57
CA LYS A 124 12.67 2.99 8.11
C LYS A 124 13.72 3.15 9.22
N PHE A 125 14.32 4.34 9.28
CA PHE A 125 15.30 4.67 10.33
C PHE A 125 14.65 5.12 11.63
N SER A 126 13.41 5.64 11.57
CA SER A 126 12.68 6.11 12.74
C SER A 126 11.66 5.08 13.19
N MET A 127 11.48 4.96 14.49
CA MET A 127 10.45 4.11 15.11
C MET A 127 9.06 4.50 14.64
N GLU A 128 8.79 5.81 14.59
CA GLU A 128 7.51 6.36 14.12
C GLU A 128 7.71 7.16 12.82
N GLU A 129 6.63 7.32 12.08
CA GLU A 129 6.64 8.15 10.89
C GLU A 129 6.65 9.63 11.25
N PRO A 130 7.42 10.47 10.51
CA PRO A 130 7.41 11.92 10.71
C PRO A 130 5.98 12.48 10.60
N LEU A 131 5.63 13.44 11.46
CA LEU A 131 4.31 14.08 11.48
C LEU A 131 3.92 14.66 10.11
N ALA A 132 4.89 15.25 9.40
CA ALA A 132 4.68 15.77 8.06
C ALA A 132 4.19 14.70 7.07
N ASN A 133 4.64 13.45 7.23
CA ASN A 133 4.17 12.34 6.39
C ASN A 133 2.77 11.88 6.76
N GLN A 134 2.40 11.98 8.05
CA GLN A 134 1.04 11.63 8.52
C GLN A 134 -0.01 12.65 8.07
N ALA A 135 0.39 13.90 7.83
CA ALA A 135 -0.50 14.96 7.34
C ALA A 135 -0.92 14.75 5.87
N PHE A 136 -0.22 13.89 5.14
CA PHE A 136 -0.52 13.54 3.76
C PHE A 136 -1.00 12.09 3.65
N PHE A 137 -0.98 11.53 2.46
CA PHE A 137 -1.54 10.20 2.16
C PHE A 137 -0.72 9.05 2.77
N ASN A 138 -1.03 8.67 4.00
CA ASN A 138 -0.35 7.58 4.69
C ASN A 138 -1.27 6.38 5.00
N SER A 139 -2.50 6.40 4.53
CA SER A 139 -3.45 5.31 4.76
C SER A 139 -3.50 4.32 3.60
N ARG A 140 -4.04 3.15 3.88
CA ARG A 140 -4.42 2.17 2.86
C ARG A 140 -5.75 2.55 2.27
N LEU A 141 -5.86 2.47 0.95
CA LEU A 141 -7.04 2.82 0.19
C LEU A 141 -7.35 1.68 -0.78
N ILE A 142 -8.63 1.51 -1.11
CA ILE A 142 -9.05 0.57 -2.15
C ILE A 142 -8.84 1.24 -3.50
N GLY A 143 -8.11 0.58 -4.40
CA GLY A 143 -7.87 1.16 -5.71
C GLY A 143 -7.03 0.30 -6.63
N ALA A 144 -6.55 0.95 -7.68
CA ALA A 144 -5.63 0.39 -8.65
C ALA A 144 -4.43 1.32 -8.81
N MET A 145 -3.25 0.75 -8.96
CA MET A 145 -2.00 1.48 -9.13
C MET A 145 -1.13 0.81 -10.18
N TYR A 146 -0.74 1.57 -11.19
CA TYR A 146 0.35 1.19 -12.08
C TYR A 146 1.68 1.56 -11.43
N VAL A 147 2.66 0.68 -11.54
CA VAL A 147 4.02 0.87 -11.04
C VAL A 147 5.01 0.57 -12.13
N HIS A 148 5.87 1.54 -12.41
CA HIS A 148 7.11 1.35 -13.14
C HIS A 148 8.29 1.46 -12.17
N ALA A 149 9.08 0.41 -12.05
CA ALA A 149 10.22 0.30 -11.14
C ALA A 149 11.51 0.01 -11.91
N GLY A 150 11.94 0.94 -12.75
CA GLY A 150 13.21 0.86 -13.46
C GLY A 150 14.41 1.19 -12.58
N GLU A 151 15.62 0.97 -13.09
CA GLU A 151 16.85 1.21 -12.34
C GLU A 151 17.01 2.69 -11.96
N LYS A 152 16.85 3.59 -12.92
CA LYS A 152 17.05 5.04 -12.74
C LYS A 152 15.74 5.80 -12.53
N PHE A 153 14.63 5.26 -13.00
CA PHE A 153 13.32 5.88 -12.90
C PHE A 153 12.34 4.98 -12.15
N HIS A 154 11.55 5.61 -11.28
CA HIS A 154 10.40 4.97 -10.67
C HIS A 154 9.20 5.89 -10.85
N ALA A 155 8.10 5.34 -11.33
CA ALA A 155 6.88 6.09 -11.53
C ALA A 155 5.67 5.28 -11.03
N THR A 156 4.73 5.96 -10.39
CA THR A 156 3.45 5.36 -10.03
C THR A 156 2.31 6.29 -10.43
N ALA A 157 1.21 5.69 -10.86
CA ALA A 157 -0.05 6.38 -11.09
C ALA A 157 -1.17 5.53 -10.50
N SER A 158 -2.05 6.11 -9.71
CA SER A 158 -3.12 5.37 -9.03
C SER A 158 -4.43 6.12 -8.99
N VAL A 159 -5.51 5.35 -8.93
CA VAL A 159 -6.87 5.81 -8.63
C VAL A 159 -7.38 5.02 -7.44
N PHE A 160 -8.12 5.67 -6.55
CA PHE A 160 -8.56 5.05 -5.30
C PHE A 160 -9.87 5.66 -4.80
N ALA A 161 -10.57 4.88 -3.96
CA ALA A 161 -11.66 5.36 -3.12
C ALA A 161 -11.14 5.67 -1.72
N GLU A 162 -11.85 6.50 -0.99
CA GLU A 162 -11.49 6.83 0.40
C GLU A 162 -11.46 5.60 1.31
N ASN A 163 -10.73 5.71 2.42
CA ASN A 163 -10.56 4.64 3.40
C ASN A 163 -11.90 4.14 3.98
N ASP A 164 -12.89 5.01 4.06
CA ASP A 164 -14.22 4.63 4.56
C ASP A 164 -14.96 3.67 3.63
N ALA A 165 -14.53 3.52 2.37
CA ALA A 165 -15.07 2.50 1.47
C ALA A 165 -15.00 1.08 2.07
N MET A 166 -14.00 0.79 2.91
CA MET A 166 -13.90 -0.48 3.65
C MET A 166 -14.94 -0.64 4.76
N LYS A 167 -15.56 0.45 5.18
CA LYS A 167 -16.55 0.48 6.28
C LYS A 167 -17.98 0.64 5.77
N MET A 168 -18.14 0.90 4.47
CA MET A 168 -19.44 1.13 3.90
C MET A 168 -20.23 -0.15 3.73
N THR A 169 -21.53 -0.04 3.99
CA THR A 169 -22.52 -1.05 3.69
C THR A 169 -23.10 -0.82 2.29
N THR A 170 -23.73 -1.84 1.72
CA THR A 170 -24.24 -1.78 0.33
C THR A 170 -25.29 -0.70 0.09
N ASP A 171 -25.96 -0.23 1.13
CA ASP A 171 -26.93 0.88 1.09
C ASP A 171 -26.28 2.26 0.97
N LYS A 172 -24.98 2.36 1.22
CA LYS A 172 -24.19 3.60 1.15
C LYS A 172 -23.23 3.67 -0.03
N LEU A 173 -23.20 2.64 -0.87
CA LEU A 173 -22.38 2.63 -2.07
C LEU A 173 -22.72 3.81 -2.99
N GLY A 174 -21.67 4.46 -3.52
CA GLY A 174 -21.78 5.60 -4.44
C GLY A 174 -21.73 6.98 -3.77
N ASN A 175 -21.52 7.01 -2.45
CA ASN A 175 -21.27 8.25 -1.70
C ASN A 175 -19.80 8.43 -1.31
N GLU A 176 -18.92 7.52 -1.77
CA GLU A 176 -17.49 7.57 -1.51
C GLU A 176 -16.84 8.68 -2.32
N ALA A 177 -15.93 9.41 -1.70
CA ALA A 177 -15.00 10.23 -2.45
C ALA A 177 -13.97 9.33 -3.16
N TRP A 178 -13.47 9.82 -4.26
CA TRP A 178 -12.42 9.17 -5.04
C TRP A 178 -11.22 10.10 -5.20
N GLY A 179 -10.09 9.54 -5.45
CA GLY A 179 -8.89 10.30 -5.70
C GLY A 179 -7.98 9.64 -6.74
N ALA A 180 -7.02 10.43 -7.17
CA ALA A 180 -5.95 9.99 -8.06
C ALA A 180 -4.62 10.52 -7.52
N MET A 181 -3.56 9.75 -7.72
CA MET A 181 -2.24 10.07 -7.21
C MET A 181 -1.17 9.66 -8.21
N THR A 182 -0.13 10.46 -8.30
CA THR A 182 1.05 10.16 -9.11
C THR A 182 2.32 10.47 -8.34
N ARG A 183 3.37 9.70 -8.61
CA ARG A 183 4.71 9.92 -8.10
C ARG A 183 5.72 9.61 -9.17
N LEU A 184 6.68 10.51 -9.36
CA LEU A 184 7.81 10.35 -10.26
C LEU A 184 9.10 10.48 -9.46
N VAL A 185 10.04 9.59 -9.70
CA VAL A 185 11.34 9.57 -9.03
C VAL A 185 12.44 9.36 -10.05
N TRP A 186 13.47 10.17 -9.93
CA TRP A 186 14.71 10.03 -10.70
C TRP A 186 15.88 9.73 -9.76
N ARG A 187 16.63 8.69 -10.10
CA ARG A 187 17.78 8.18 -9.34
C ARG A 187 19.00 8.07 -10.24
N PRO A 188 19.67 9.18 -10.56
CA PRO A 188 20.83 9.15 -11.46
C PRO A 188 22.02 8.36 -10.89
N LEU A 189 22.15 8.32 -9.56
CA LEU A 189 23.18 7.57 -8.86
C LEU A 189 22.52 6.49 -7.99
N THR A 190 22.88 5.23 -8.24
CA THR A 190 22.30 4.05 -7.55
C THR A 190 23.40 3.11 -7.03
N GLU A 191 24.63 3.59 -6.90
CA GLU A 191 25.74 2.82 -6.36
C GLU A 191 25.58 2.64 -4.83
N ARG A 192 26.09 1.52 -4.31
CA ARG A 192 26.05 1.26 -2.87
C ARG A 192 26.77 2.35 -2.09
N GLY A 193 26.05 3.02 -1.19
CA GLY A 193 26.57 4.14 -0.38
C GLY A 193 26.59 5.50 -1.10
N LYS A 194 26.22 5.55 -2.40
CA LYS A 194 26.13 6.79 -3.18
C LYS A 194 24.80 6.82 -3.91
N ILE A 195 23.77 7.29 -3.26
CA ILE A 195 22.42 7.36 -3.83
C ILE A 195 22.03 8.83 -3.94
N PHE A 196 21.64 9.25 -5.12
CA PHE A 196 20.99 10.54 -5.34
C PHE A 196 19.57 10.28 -5.83
N HIS A 197 18.59 10.84 -5.11
CA HIS A 197 17.18 10.59 -5.32
C HIS A 197 16.41 11.90 -5.31
N ILE A 198 15.72 12.19 -6.40
CA ILE A 198 14.75 13.28 -6.50
C ILE A 198 13.39 12.70 -6.81
N GLY A 199 12.36 13.12 -6.09
CA GLY A 199 10.99 12.69 -6.31
C GLY A 199 10.01 13.84 -6.22
N ILE A 200 8.98 13.81 -7.07
CA ILE A 200 7.83 14.68 -7.03
C ILE A 200 6.57 13.83 -6.97
N SER A 201 5.59 14.28 -6.21
CA SER A 201 4.28 13.62 -6.09
C SER A 201 3.17 14.63 -6.18
N GLY A 202 2.06 14.23 -6.78
CA GLY A 202 0.83 15.00 -6.84
C GLY A 202 -0.36 14.10 -6.53
N ALA A 203 -1.38 14.66 -5.89
CA ALA A 203 -2.60 13.96 -5.60
C ALA A 203 -3.81 14.88 -5.75
N TYR A 204 -4.91 14.29 -6.12
CA TYR A 204 -6.23 14.90 -6.19
C TYR A 204 -7.21 14.02 -5.41
N GLU A 205 -8.03 14.63 -4.58
CA GLU A 205 -9.17 14.00 -3.92
C GLU A 205 -10.44 14.79 -4.22
N SER A 206 -11.49 14.10 -4.62
CA SER A 206 -12.79 14.72 -4.76
C SER A 206 -13.42 14.91 -3.37
N PRO A 207 -14.16 16.02 -3.14
CA PRO A 207 -14.87 16.17 -1.88
C PRO A 207 -16.00 15.14 -1.77
N ARG A 208 -16.30 14.71 -0.55
CA ARG A 208 -17.53 13.95 -0.27
C ARG A 208 -18.75 14.80 -0.52
N TYR A 209 -19.70 14.26 -1.25
CA TYR A 209 -21.04 14.82 -1.29
C TYR A 209 -21.83 14.23 -0.12
N SER A 210 -21.96 14.98 0.98
CA SER A 210 -23.02 14.76 1.94
C SER A 210 -24.32 15.25 1.30
N LYS A 211 -25.21 14.37 0.88
CA LYS A 211 -26.60 14.73 0.67
C LYS A 211 -27.22 14.86 2.06
N ASN A 212 -27.42 16.10 2.53
CA ASN A 212 -28.32 16.42 3.62
C ASN A 212 -29.73 16.05 3.24
#